data_73e3012e8c320306bc282ee46b4f710c
#
_entry.id   73e3012e8c320306bc282ee46b4f710c
#
_cell.length_a   1.000
_cell.length_b   1.000
_cell.length_c   1.000
_cell.angle_alpha   90.00
_cell.angle_beta   90.00
_cell.angle_gamma   90.00
#
_symmetry.space_group_name_H-M   'P 1'
#
loop_
_entity.id
_entity.type
_entity.pdbx_description
1 polymer ?
#
loop_
_entity_poly.entity_id
_entity_poly.type
_entity_poly.pdbx_seq_one_letter_code
_entity_poly.pdbx_strand_id
1 'polypeptide(L)'
;MSLGTKVVKTIFNMSDKARDRGVKSESGILCYKNLRYKSDPERMLWVWHKEDVSSRMPVIVVVHGGGYVYGSPQVYQYYCERLALSGFIVVCFDYGLAPKYIFPTPLIDLNDTLTWMIENVETFPFDIGNVFLVGDSAGAQIASQYAALYSNPDYAEIMEITPPPFKLAGLGLNCGMYDITGDILLSKGFTKTISEAYFTKEALKRFGEKLNVMKYISSRFPPTFLFSANGDFFLNKLEPMLNILQARGVRSESKIYGDKNAAHVFHLNVKSELASKANSDELEFFKKQIIT
;
A
#
# COMPACT_ATOMS: atom_id res chain seq x y z
N MET A 1 -10.65 15.16 -16.55
CA MET A 1 -10.64 15.13 -15.08
C MET A 1 -11.76 16.03 -14.57
N SER A 2 -12.69 15.51 -13.75
CA SER A 2 -13.80 16.28 -13.20
C SER A 2 -13.30 17.40 -12.26
N LEU A 3 -14.11 18.46 -12.08
CA LEU A 3 -13.80 19.53 -11.13
C LEU A 3 -13.60 18.97 -9.71
N GLY A 4 -14.46 18.01 -9.32
CA GLY A 4 -14.37 17.36 -8.02
C GLY A 4 -13.02 16.66 -7.80
N THR A 5 -12.51 15.89 -8.79
CA THR A 5 -11.21 15.25 -8.69
C THR A 5 -10.05 16.24 -8.57
N LYS A 6 -10.14 17.41 -9.24
CA LYS A 6 -9.14 18.49 -9.10
C LYS A 6 -9.11 19.06 -7.69
N VAL A 7 -10.29 19.34 -7.13
CA VAL A 7 -10.44 19.85 -5.76
C VAL A 7 -9.82 18.86 -4.75
N VAL A 8 -10.11 17.58 -4.90
CA VAL A 8 -9.56 16.51 -4.07
C VAL A 8 -8.03 16.50 -4.08
N LYS A 9 -7.43 16.49 -5.27
CA LYS A 9 -5.97 16.53 -5.43
C LYS A 9 -5.36 17.74 -4.75
N THR A 10 -6.02 18.89 -4.87
CA THR A 10 -5.54 20.13 -4.24
C THR A 10 -5.56 20.04 -2.71
N ILE A 11 -6.65 19.53 -2.14
CA ILE A 11 -6.78 19.36 -0.69
C ILE A 11 -5.70 18.41 -0.16
N PHE A 12 -5.52 17.24 -0.79
CA PHE A 12 -4.49 16.29 -0.39
C PHE A 12 -3.08 16.89 -0.46
N ASN A 13 -2.75 17.56 -1.58
CA ASN A 13 -1.46 18.20 -1.73
C ASN A 13 -1.20 19.29 -0.67
N MET A 14 -2.21 20.07 -0.32
CA MET A 14 -2.09 21.07 0.75
C MET A 14 -1.89 20.42 2.12
N SER A 15 -2.61 19.35 2.41
CA SER A 15 -2.48 18.58 3.65
C SER A 15 -1.08 17.99 3.79
N ASP A 16 -0.57 17.33 2.74
CA ASP A 16 0.76 16.72 2.75
C ASP A 16 1.87 17.75 2.89
N LYS A 17 1.78 18.88 2.18
CA LYS A 17 2.72 19.99 2.34
C LYS A 17 2.72 20.57 3.78
N ALA A 18 1.55 20.62 4.41
CA ALA A 18 1.45 21.06 5.81
C ALA A 18 2.05 20.03 6.77
N ARG A 19 1.77 18.73 6.53
CA ARG A 19 2.35 17.61 7.29
C ARG A 19 3.88 17.65 7.25
N ASP A 20 4.44 17.81 6.06
CA ASP A 20 5.88 17.66 5.82
C ASP A 20 6.67 18.96 6.00
N ARG A 21 6.01 20.06 6.34
CA ARG A 21 6.68 21.37 6.57
C ARG A 21 7.77 21.23 7.64
N GLY A 22 9.00 21.56 7.26
CA GLY A 22 10.17 21.54 8.14
C GLY A 22 10.78 20.15 8.37
N VAL A 23 10.24 19.10 7.77
CA VAL A 23 10.88 17.78 7.78
C VAL A 23 12.10 17.83 6.87
N LYS A 24 13.19 17.20 7.32
CA LYS A 24 14.42 17.02 6.53
C LYS A 24 14.61 15.55 6.25
N SER A 25 15.24 15.25 5.11
CA SER A 25 15.64 13.88 4.78
C SER A 25 16.64 13.33 5.79
N GLU A 26 16.58 12.03 6.00
CA GLU A 26 17.45 11.31 6.91
C GLU A 26 18.87 11.19 6.33
N SER A 27 19.87 11.36 7.18
CA SER A 27 21.27 11.07 6.84
C SER A 27 21.51 9.56 6.80
N GLY A 28 22.47 9.11 5.96
CA GLY A 28 22.84 7.69 5.85
C GLY A 28 21.83 6.84 5.07
N ILE A 29 20.91 7.48 4.33
CA ILE A 29 19.97 6.83 3.41
C ILE A 29 20.27 7.26 1.98
N LEU A 30 20.54 6.29 1.12
CA LEU A 30 20.55 6.46 -0.33
C LEU A 30 19.12 6.44 -0.88
N CYS A 31 18.85 7.29 -1.86
CA CYS A 31 17.58 7.33 -2.58
C CYS A 31 17.81 7.36 -4.09
N TYR A 32 17.44 6.30 -4.78
CA TYR A 32 17.45 6.22 -6.24
C TYR A 32 16.07 6.62 -6.75
N LYS A 33 16.00 7.74 -7.45
CA LYS A 33 14.74 8.36 -7.86
C LYS A 33 14.45 8.13 -9.33
N ASN A 34 13.16 8.10 -9.67
CA ASN A 34 12.67 8.10 -11.05
C ASN A 34 13.20 6.92 -11.90
N LEU A 35 13.32 5.75 -11.28
CA LEU A 35 13.65 4.52 -11.99
C LEU A 35 12.41 4.03 -12.74
N ARG A 36 12.56 3.71 -14.01
CA ARG A 36 11.43 3.21 -14.83
C ARG A 36 11.23 1.72 -14.62
N TYR A 37 10.02 1.33 -14.23
CA TYR A 37 9.64 -0.08 -14.17
C TYR A 37 8.77 -0.53 -15.36
N LYS A 38 8.36 0.43 -16.22
CA LYS A 38 7.54 0.20 -17.41
C LYS A 38 7.87 1.22 -18.50
N SER A 39 7.48 0.94 -19.73
CA SER A 39 7.71 1.87 -20.87
C SER A 39 6.95 3.21 -20.76
N ASP A 40 5.82 3.24 -20.06
CA ASP A 40 5.05 4.46 -19.80
C ASP A 40 5.89 5.43 -18.95
N PRO A 41 6.12 6.68 -19.41
CA PRO A 41 6.94 7.66 -18.69
C PRO A 41 6.38 8.10 -17.33
N GLU A 42 5.10 7.82 -17.04
CA GLU A 42 4.49 8.09 -15.74
C GLU A 42 4.66 6.92 -14.76
N ARG A 43 5.33 5.85 -15.17
CA ARG A 43 5.53 4.63 -14.39
C ARG A 43 6.95 4.59 -13.84
N MET A 44 7.14 5.31 -12.72
CA MET A 44 8.41 5.45 -12.02
C MET A 44 8.32 4.81 -10.64
N LEU A 45 9.46 4.40 -10.13
CA LEU A 45 9.62 4.01 -8.74
C LEU A 45 10.86 4.66 -8.13
N TRP A 46 10.86 4.73 -6.81
CA TRP A 46 12.01 5.15 -6.03
C TRP A 46 12.43 4.02 -5.11
N VAL A 47 13.75 3.90 -4.86
CA VAL A 47 14.33 2.89 -3.98
C VAL A 47 15.14 3.59 -2.90
N TRP A 48 14.91 3.23 -1.63
CA TRP A 48 15.67 3.72 -0.49
C TRP A 48 16.33 2.56 0.24
N HIS A 49 17.57 2.74 0.65
CA HIS A 49 18.27 1.85 1.58
C HIS A 49 19.37 2.59 2.32
N LYS A 50 19.91 1.99 3.39
CA LYS A 50 21.07 2.52 4.08
C LYS A 50 22.29 2.53 3.17
N GLU A 51 23.21 3.48 3.36
CA GLU A 51 24.45 3.59 2.57
C GLU A 51 25.38 2.36 2.75
N ASP A 52 25.37 1.75 3.92
CA ASP A 52 26.27 0.67 4.33
C ASP A 52 25.75 -0.75 4.06
N VAL A 53 24.78 -0.91 3.17
CA VAL A 53 24.25 -2.23 2.83
C VAL A 53 25.27 -3.05 2.03
N SER A 54 25.71 -4.17 2.59
CA SER A 54 26.70 -5.08 2.00
C SER A 54 26.14 -6.47 1.66
N SER A 55 24.87 -6.74 1.99
CA SER A 55 24.20 -8.01 1.74
C SER A 55 22.77 -7.79 1.27
N ARG A 56 22.11 -8.83 0.79
CA ARG A 56 20.67 -8.76 0.45
C ARG A 56 19.84 -8.48 1.71
N MET A 57 18.88 -7.59 1.58
CA MET A 57 18.05 -7.10 2.68
C MET A 57 16.56 -7.32 2.37
N PRO A 58 15.73 -7.60 3.39
CA PRO A 58 14.29 -7.69 3.21
C PRO A 58 13.75 -6.39 2.62
N VAL A 59 12.69 -6.52 1.80
CA VAL A 59 12.15 -5.42 1.01
C VAL A 59 10.75 -5.07 1.49
N ILE A 60 10.47 -3.78 1.67
CA ILE A 60 9.11 -3.25 1.81
C ILE A 60 8.73 -2.54 0.51
N VAL A 61 7.67 -2.99 -0.14
CA VAL A 61 7.04 -2.28 -1.25
C VAL A 61 5.87 -1.48 -0.70
N VAL A 62 5.98 -0.16 -0.79
CA VAL A 62 4.96 0.79 -0.32
C VAL A 62 4.00 1.09 -1.45
N VAL A 63 2.73 0.76 -1.23
CA VAL A 63 1.61 1.08 -2.11
C VAL A 63 0.90 2.29 -1.54
N HIS A 64 1.17 3.46 -2.11
CA HIS A 64 0.68 4.72 -1.54
C HIS A 64 -0.85 4.85 -1.56
N GLY A 65 -1.40 5.60 -0.61
CA GLY A 65 -2.80 5.99 -0.58
C GLY A 65 -3.14 7.13 -1.55
N GLY A 66 -4.21 7.85 -1.26
CA GLY A 66 -4.64 9.02 -2.07
C GLY A 66 -5.88 8.76 -2.91
N GLY A 67 -6.72 7.78 -2.54
CA GLY A 67 -8.02 7.51 -3.14
C GLY A 67 -7.94 7.19 -4.64
N TYR A 68 -6.87 6.55 -5.09
CA TYR A 68 -6.62 6.19 -6.49
C TYR A 68 -6.44 7.38 -7.46
N VAL A 69 -6.56 8.62 -6.97
CA VAL A 69 -6.49 9.84 -7.78
C VAL A 69 -5.26 10.70 -7.49
N TYR A 70 -4.55 10.44 -6.37
CA TYR A 70 -3.44 11.20 -5.85
C TYR A 70 -2.39 10.26 -5.24
N GLY A 71 -1.19 10.77 -4.97
CA GLY A 71 -0.08 10.07 -4.34
C GLY A 71 1.09 9.88 -5.29
N SER A 72 2.27 9.65 -4.72
CA SER A 72 3.52 9.39 -5.45
C SER A 72 4.62 9.01 -4.47
N PRO A 73 5.76 8.45 -4.92
CA PRO A 73 6.95 8.25 -4.09
C PRO A 73 7.46 9.53 -3.42
N GLN A 74 7.31 10.69 -4.08
CA GLN A 74 7.70 11.98 -3.52
C GLN A 74 6.87 12.35 -2.28
N VAL A 75 5.58 12.07 -2.27
CA VAL A 75 4.67 12.34 -1.14
C VAL A 75 4.99 11.43 0.05
N TYR A 76 5.51 10.24 -0.21
CA TYR A 76 5.85 9.22 0.79
C TYR A 76 7.33 9.22 1.17
N GLN A 77 8.14 10.14 0.64
CA GLN A 77 9.59 10.16 0.80
C GLN A 77 10.02 9.98 2.26
N TYR A 78 9.54 10.83 3.17
CA TYR A 78 9.98 10.80 4.57
C TYR A 78 9.55 9.55 5.32
N TYR A 79 8.38 9.02 5.00
CA TYR A 79 7.91 7.74 5.52
C TYR A 79 8.81 6.59 5.04
N CYS A 80 9.12 6.53 3.75
CA CYS A 80 10.01 5.52 3.17
C CYS A 80 11.43 5.59 3.75
N GLU A 81 11.96 6.80 3.99
CA GLU A 81 13.25 6.99 4.66
C GLU A 81 13.26 6.40 6.08
N ARG A 82 12.17 6.58 6.86
CA ARG A 82 12.03 5.97 8.20
C ARG A 82 11.97 4.44 8.15
N LEU A 83 11.28 3.87 7.20
CA LEU A 83 11.26 2.43 6.99
C LEU A 83 12.66 1.89 6.62
N ALA A 84 13.38 2.59 5.74
CA ALA A 84 14.72 2.22 5.33
C ALA A 84 15.73 2.26 6.49
N LEU A 85 15.63 3.24 7.40
CA LEU A 85 16.43 3.31 8.63
C LEU A 85 16.26 2.07 9.52
N SER A 86 15.12 1.40 9.43
CA SER A 86 14.81 0.21 10.24
C SER A 86 15.40 -1.10 9.69
N GLY A 87 16.19 -1.01 8.61
CA GLY A 87 16.94 -2.15 8.04
C GLY A 87 16.19 -2.88 6.93
N PHE A 88 15.33 -2.18 6.20
CA PHE A 88 14.68 -2.68 4.98
C PHE A 88 15.17 -1.90 3.76
N ILE A 89 15.13 -2.51 2.60
CA ILE A 89 15.09 -1.77 1.35
C ILE A 89 13.65 -1.39 1.09
N VAL A 90 13.40 -0.14 0.72
CA VAL A 90 12.04 0.36 0.51
C VAL A 90 11.86 0.75 -0.94
N VAL A 91 10.80 0.24 -1.56
CA VAL A 91 10.39 0.58 -2.92
C VAL A 91 9.02 1.23 -2.85
N CYS A 92 8.87 2.43 -3.42
CA CYS A 92 7.57 3.06 -3.63
C CYS A 92 7.45 3.45 -5.10
N PHE A 93 6.28 3.27 -5.68
CA PHE A 93 6.09 3.41 -7.12
C PHE A 93 4.87 4.27 -7.47
N ASP A 94 4.93 4.93 -8.62
CA ASP A 94 3.82 5.66 -9.22
C ASP A 94 2.93 4.67 -9.99
N TYR A 95 1.81 4.28 -9.41
CA TYR A 95 0.79 3.54 -10.15
C TYR A 95 -0.16 4.49 -10.89
N GLY A 96 -0.85 3.98 -11.92
CA GLY A 96 -1.77 4.74 -12.72
C GLY A 96 -2.93 5.35 -11.94
N LEU A 97 -3.01 6.67 -11.96
CA LEU A 97 -4.01 7.43 -11.23
C LEU A 97 -5.27 7.70 -12.07
N ALA A 98 -6.42 7.53 -11.45
CA ALA A 98 -7.71 7.87 -12.03
C ALA A 98 -7.86 9.39 -12.26
N PRO A 99 -8.66 9.80 -13.25
CA PRO A 99 -9.46 9.00 -14.16
C PRO A 99 -8.73 8.56 -15.43
N LYS A 100 -7.43 8.87 -15.60
CA LYS A 100 -6.65 8.45 -16.78
C LYS A 100 -6.46 6.93 -16.78
N TYR A 101 -6.20 6.37 -15.61
CA TYR A 101 -6.03 4.95 -15.38
C TYR A 101 -7.05 4.47 -14.35
N ILE A 102 -7.80 3.45 -14.72
CA ILE A 102 -8.91 2.90 -13.94
C ILE A 102 -8.57 1.49 -13.45
N PHE A 103 -9.43 0.93 -12.61
CA PHE A 103 -9.33 -0.46 -12.18
C PHE A 103 -9.27 -1.41 -13.39
N PRO A 104 -8.34 -2.39 -13.43
CA PRO A 104 -7.41 -2.83 -12.40
C PRO A 104 -5.95 -2.31 -12.57
N THR A 105 -5.73 -1.21 -13.29
CA THR A 105 -4.37 -0.71 -13.63
C THR A 105 -3.39 -0.69 -12.45
N PRO A 106 -3.71 -0.17 -11.24
CA PRO A 106 -2.79 -0.18 -10.11
C PRO A 106 -2.35 -1.57 -9.64
N LEU A 107 -3.19 -2.61 -9.81
CA LEU A 107 -2.80 -4.00 -9.52
C LEU A 107 -1.79 -4.52 -10.53
N ILE A 108 -1.98 -4.18 -11.82
CA ILE A 108 -1.03 -4.51 -12.88
C ILE A 108 0.29 -3.78 -12.66
N ASP A 109 0.24 -2.50 -12.30
CA ASP A 109 1.42 -1.69 -12.03
C ASP A 109 2.22 -2.20 -10.81
N LEU A 110 1.54 -2.70 -9.78
CA LEU A 110 2.20 -3.37 -8.65
C LEU A 110 2.87 -4.67 -9.11
N ASN A 111 2.20 -5.47 -9.94
CA ASN A 111 2.77 -6.69 -10.51
C ASN A 111 4.02 -6.41 -11.35
N ASP A 112 3.98 -5.37 -12.19
CA ASP A 112 5.11 -4.93 -13.00
C ASP A 112 6.26 -4.40 -12.13
N THR A 113 5.97 -3.69 -11.03
CA THR A 113 6.96 -3.23 -10.06
C THR A 113 7.68 -4.41 -9.39
N LEU A 114 6.95 -5.44 -8.98
CA LEU A 114 7.52 -6.65 -8.39
C LEU A 114 8.35 -7.45 -9.41
N THR A 115 7.91 -7.50 -10.68
CA THR A 115 8.68 -8.10 -11.77
C THR A 115 9.99 -7.34 -11.98
N TRP A 116 9.93 -6.00 -12.04
CA TRP A 116 11.12 -5.16 -12.16
C TRP A 116 12.10 -5.38 -11.01
N MET A 117 11.62 -5.53 -9.77
CA MET A 117 12.49 -5.82 -8.63
C MET A 117 13.26 -7.12 -8.81
N ILE A 118 12.60 -8.18 -9.28
CA ILE A 118 13.23 -9.48 -9.53
C ILE A 118 14.29 -9.37 -10.63
N GLU A 119 14.02 -8.63 -11.69
CA GLU A 119 14.95 -8.40 -12.80
C GLU A 119 16.15 -7.54 -12.40
N ASN A 120 16.07 -6.81 -11.28
CA ASN A 120 17.12 -5.89 -10.81
C ASN A 120 17.81 -6.34 -9.50
N VAL A 121 17.74 -7.62 -9.12
CA VAL A 121 18.37 -8.16 -7.91
C VAL A 121 19.93 -8.10 -7.92
N GLU A 122 20.52 -7.94 -9.10
CA GLU A 122 21.97 -7.76 -9.23
C GLU A 122 22.38 -6.28 -9.13
N THR A 123 21.43 -5.36 -9.33
CA THR A 123 21.66 -3.91 -9.23
C THR A 123 21.36 -3.40 -7.82
N PHE A 124 20.31 -3.94 -7.21
CA PHE A 124 19.87 -3.61 -5.86
C PHE A 124 19.92 -4.85 -4.97
N PRO A 125 20.34 -4.73 -3.71
CA PRO A 125 20.48 -5.88 -2.81
C PRO A 125 19.13 -6.39 -2.28
N PHE A 126 18.14 -6.59 -3.16
CA PHE A 126 16.82 -7.11 -2.80
C PHE A 126 16.87 -8.57 -2.36
N ASP A 127 16.33 -8.86 -1.18
CA ASP A 127 16.00 -10.22 -0.76
C ASP A 127 14.56 -10.53 -1.18
N ILE A 128 14.40 -11.13 -2.35
CA ILE A 128 13.10 -11.53 -2.90
C ILE A 128 12.45 -12.70 -2.13
N GLY A 129 13.17 -13.34 -1.21
CA GLY A 129 12.64 -14.31 -0.25
C GLY A 129 11.92 -13.67 0.94
N ASN A 130 12.09 -12.36 1.15
CA ASN A 130 11.53 -11.61 2.28
C ASN A 130 10.95 -10.26 1.79
N VAL A 131 9.89 -10.32 0.97
CA VAL A 131 9.18 -9.13 0.48
C VAL A 131 7.93 -8.89 1.31
N PHE A 132 7.72 -7.64 1.71
CA PHE A 132 6.56 -7.16 2.43
C PHE A 132 5.83 -6.11 1.59
N LEU A 133 4.50 -6.14 1.56
CA LEU A 133 3.71 -5.05 1.01
C LEU A 133 3.14 -4.21 2.16
N VAL A 134 3.25 -2.91 2.07
CA VAL A 134 2.62 -1.97 2.98
C VAL A 134 1.75 -1.02 2.19
N GLY A 135 0.51 -0.87 2.58
CA GLY A 135 -0.39 0.10 1.95
C GLY A 135 -1.28 0.78 2.94
N ASP A 136 -1.64 2.02 2.65
CA ASP A 136 -2.60 2.78 3.45
C ASP A 136 -3.79 3.24 2.62
N SER A 137 -4.98 3.29 3.23
CA SER A 137 -6.20 3.76 2.56
C SER A 137 -6.46 3.01 1.24
N ALA A 138 -6.44 3.69 0.10
CA ALA A 138 -6.53 3.09 -1.22
C ALA A 138 -5.38 2.11 -1.50
N GLY A 139 -4.17 2.41 -1.01
CA GLY A 139 -3.01 1.52 -1.11
C GLY A 139 -3.19 0.23 -0.32
N ALA A 140 -3.85 0.29 0.85
CA ALA A 140 -4.18 -0.91 1.63
C ALA A 140 -5.16 -1.82 0.88
N GLN A 141 -6.13 -1.23 0.17
CA GLN A 141 -7.03 -2.00 -0.69
C GLN A 141 -6.25 -2.68 -1.82
N ILE A 142 -5.40 -1.94 -2.55
CA ILE A 142 -4.58 -2.49 -3.64
C ILE A 142 -3.66 -3.60 -3.12
N ALA A 143 -2.95 -3.36 -2.01
CA ALA A 143 -2.03 -4.34 -1.42
C ALA A 143 -2.75 -5.60 -0.96
N SER A 144 -3.91 -5.47 -0.29
CA SER A 144 -4.72 -6.62 0.16
C SER A 144 -5.29 -7.41 -1.02
N GLN A 145 -5.72 -6.76 -2.09
CA GLN A 145 -6.21 -7.40 -3.29
C GLN A 145 -5.10 -8.14 -4.02
N TYR A 146 -3.90 -7.54 -4.10
CA TYR A 146 -2.74 -8.20 -4.66
C TYR A 146 -2.30 -9.42 -3.83
N ALA A 147 -2.33 -9.33 -2.50
CA ALA A 147 -2.04 -10.46 -1.62
C ALA A 147 -3.06 -11.61 -1.80
N ALA A 148 -4.33 -11.29 -2.08
CA ALA A 148 -5.34 -12.29 -2.44
C ALA A 148 -5.01 -12.94 -3.80
N LEU A 149 -4.60 -12.19 -4.82
CA LEU A 149 -4.12 -12.72 -6.08
C LEU A 149 -2.92 -13.65 -5.90
N TYR A 150 -1.94 -13.21 -5.13
CA TYR A 150 -0.72 -13.97 -4.85
C TYR A 150 -1.00 -15.31 -4.15
N SER A 151 -1.95 -15.35 -3.22
CA SER A 151 -2.24 -16.52 -2.38
C SER A 151 -3.37 -17.42 -2.87
N ASN A 152 -4.11 -17.00 -3.91
CA ASN A 152 -5.25 -17.71 -4.47
C ASN A 152 -5.19 -17.75 -6.00
N PRO A 153 -4.68 -18.85 -6.60
CA PRO A 153 -4.54 -18.98 -8.06
C PRO A 153 -5.85 -18.80 -8.82
N ASP A 154 -6.97 -19.28 -8.29
CA ASP A 154 -8.27 -19.10 -8.95
C ASP A 154 -8.65 -17.64 -9.05
N TYR A 155 -8.29 -16.85 -8.03
CA TYR A 155 -8.52 -15.41 -8.07
C TYR A 155 -7.54 -14.69 -9.02
N ALA A 156 -6.29 -15.15 -9.10
CA ALA A 156 -5.31 -14.65 -10.07
C ALA A 156 -5.78 -14.87 -11.51
N GLU A 157 -6.31 -16.07 -11.80
CA GLU A 157 -6.90 -16.41 -13.11
C GLU A 157 -8.10 -15.48 -13.44
N ILE A 158 -9.03 -15.34 -12.49
CA ILE A 158 -10.21 -14.46 -12.63
C ILE A 158 -9.80 -13.00 -12.95
N MET A 159 -8.71 -12.52 -12.34
CA MET A 159 -8.22 -11.16 -12.51
C MET A 159 -7.25 -11.00 -13.69
N GLU A 160 -6.87 -12.12 -14.32
CA GLU A 160 -5.92 -12.15 -15.44
C GLU A 160 -4.55 -11.55 -15.06
N ILE A 161 -4.10 -11.74 -13.81
CA ILE A 161 -2.81 -11.25 -13.30
C ILE A 161 -2.05 -12.43 -12.69
N THR A 162 -0.86 -12.70 -13.22
CA THR A 162 0.03 -13.75 -12.70
C THR A 162 1.14 -13.11 -11.88
N PRO A 163 1.19 -13.32 -10.56
CA PRO A 163 2.29 -12.82 -9.73
C PRO A 163 3.64 -13.42 -10.17
N PRO A 164 4.72 -12.62 -10.20
CA PRO A 164 6.06 -13.13 -10.49
C PRO A 164 6.59 -13.98 -9.32
N PRO A 165 7.69 -14.74 -9.51
CA PRO A 165 8.23 -15.64 -8.50
C PRO A 165 9.02 -14.89 -7.40
N PHE A 166 8.38 -14.58 -6.28
CA PHE A 166 8.98 -14.03 -5.07
C PHE A 166 8.25 -14.58 -3.85
N LYS A 167 8.74 -14.30 -2.64
CA LYS A 167 8.03 -14.65 -1.42
C LYS A 167 7.45 -13.41 -0.75
N LEU A 168 6.12 -13.34 -0.71
CA LEU A 168 5.39 -12.36 0.08
C LEU A 168 5.38 -12.82 1.55
N ALA A 169 6.31 -12.26 2.33
CA ALA A 169 6.56 -12.67 3.72
C ALA A 169 5.57 -12.03 4.70
N GLY A 170 4.96 -10.90 4.34
CA GLY A 170 3.96 -10.25 5.19
C GLY A 170 3.31 -9.04 4.53
N LEU A 171 2.26 -8.55 5.18
CA LEU A 171 1.41 -7.48 4.70
C LEU A 171 1.09 -6.48 5.81
N GLY A 172 1.25 -5.20 5.54
CA GLY A 172 0.82 -4.09 6.39
C GLY A 172 -0.38 -3.37 5.78
N LEU A 173 -1.50 -3.33 6.48
CA LEU A 173 -2.75 -2.75 6.01
C LEU A 173 -3.18 -1.61 6.93
N ASN A 174 -2.90 -0.39 6.51
CA ASN A 174 -3.00 0.80 7.34
C ASN A 174 -4.22 1.63 6.96
N CYS A 175 -5.16 1.84 7.90
CA CYS A 175 -6.35 2.66 7.67
C CYS A 175 -7.13 2.24 6.40
N GLY A 176 -7.26 0.93 6.12
CA GLY A 176 -7.74 0.41 4.85
C GLY A 176 -9.24 0.17 4.77
N MET A 177 -9.72 -0.05 3.54
CA MET A 177 -11.04 -0.61 3.27
C MET A 177 -10.92 -1.82 2.33
N TYR A 178 -11.80 -2.82 2.44
CA TYR A 178 -11.61 -4.13 1.83
C TYR A 178 -12.85 -4.68 1.12
N ASP A 179 -14.06 -4.27 1.49
CA ASP A 179 -15.30 -4.55 0.77
C ASP A 179 -15.67 -3.37 -0.15
N ILE A 180 -14.98 -3.29 -1.28
CA ILE A 180 -15.18 -2.20 -2.23
C ILE A 180 -16.60 -2.19 -2.79
N THR A 181 -17.19 -3.35 -3.02
CA THR A 181 -18.54 -3.44 -3.61
C THR A 181 -19.59 -2.77 -2.72
N GLY A 182 -19.59 -3.11 -1.42
CA GLY A 182 -20.50 -2.49 -0.46
C GLY A 182 -20.18 -1.01 -0.22
N ASP A 183 -18.90 -0.68 -0.09
CA ASP A 183 -18.46 0.68 0.22
C ASP A 183 -18.71 1.67 -0.93
N ILE A 184 -18.55 1.26 -2.20
CA ILE A 184 -18.89 2.10 -3.36
C ILE A 184 -20.39 2.40 -3.40
N LEU A 185 -21.22 1.40 -3.21
CA LEU A 185 -22.68 1.56 -3.25
C LEU A 185 -23.21 2.51 -2.16
N LEU A 186 -22.53 2.52 -1.00
CA LEU A 186 -22.90 3.36 0.14
C LEU A 186 -22.17 4.71 0.17
N SER A 187 -21.21 4.94 -0.72
CA SER A 187 -20.38 6.14 -0.72
C SER A 187 -21.20 7.39 -1.06
N LYS A 188 -20.87 8.52 -0.39
CA LYS A 188 -21.47 9.83 -0.59
C LYS A 188 -20.40 10.91 -0.71
N GLY A 189 -20.76 12.04 -1.30
CA GLY A 189 -19.91 13.23 -1.37
C GLY A 189 -18.55 12.93 -2.01
N PHE A 190 -17.49 13.24 -1.28
CA PHE A 190 -16.11 13.12 -1.67
C PHE A 190 -15.68 11.67 -2.02
N THR A 191 -16.02 10.70 -1.17
CA THR A 191 -15.68 9.29 -1.39
C THR A 191 -16.34 8.76 -2.66
N LYS A 192 -17.58 9.17 -2.94
CA LYS A 192 -18.27 8.83 -4.18
C LYS A 192 -17.50 9.34 -5.41
N THR A 193 -17.09 10.61 -5.40
CA THR A 193 -16.35 11.21 -6.52
C THR A 193 -15.06 10.46 -6.84
N ILE A 194 -14.33 10.03 -5.82
CA ILE A 194 -13.09 9.24 -5.96
C ILE A 194 -13.42 7.84 -6.49
N SER A 195 -14.38 7.18 -5.87
CA SER A 195 -14.74 5.81 -6.24
C SER A 195 -15.23 5.73 -7.69
N GLU A 196 -16.09 6.64 -8.12
CA GLU A 196 -16.60 6.69 -9.51
C GLU A 196 -15.50 7.04 -10.54
N ALA A 197 -14.46 7.76 -10.13
CA ALA A 197 -13.33 8.05 -11.01
C ALA A 197 -12.47 6.82 -11.31
N TYR A 198 -12.36 5.89 -10.35
CA TYR A 198 -11.52 4.70 -10.44
C TYR A 198 -12.31 3.44 -10.82
N PHE A 199 -13.42 3.18 -10.14
CA PHE A 199 -14.32 2.07 -10.42
C PHE A 199 -15.43 2.52 -11.36
N THR A 200 -15.14 2.56 -12.66
CA THR A 200 -16.15 2.93 -13.67
C THR A 200 -17.29 1.92 -13.71
N LYS A 201 -18.40 2.30 -14.33
CA LYS A 201 -19.55 1.39 -14.53
C LYS A 201 -19.16 0.13 -15.27
N GLU A 202 -18.23 0.24 -16.22
CA GLU A 202 -17.69 -0.89 -16.99
C GLU A 202 -16.85 -1.79 -16.10
N ALA A 203 -15.98 -1.22 -15.25
CA ALA A 203 -15.18 -1.98 -14.28
C ALA A 203 -16.08 -2.70 -13.27
N LEU A 204 -17.10 -2.03 -12.73
CA LEU A 204 -18.07 -2.65 -11.82
C LEU A 204 -18.90 -3.77 -12.52
N LYS A 205 -19.25 -3.60 -13.79
CA LYS A 205 -19.94 -4.64 -14.57
C LYS A 205 -19.05 -5.86 -14.81
N ARG A 206 -17.76 -5.64 -15.14
CA ARG A 206 -16.81 -6.74 -15.43
C ARG A 206 -16.36 -7.47 -14.18
N PHE A 207 -16.04 -6.74 -13.12
CA PHE A 207 -15.41 -7.30 -11.92
C PHE A 207 -16.36 -7.49 -10.74
N GLY A 208 -17.39 -6.63 -10.60
CA GLY A 208 -18.49 -6.77 -9.63
C GLY A 208 -18.04 -7.24 -8.24
N GLU A 209 -18.57 -8.38 -7.78
CA GLU A 209 -18.22 -8.95 -6.47
C GLU A 209 -16.77 -9.39 -6.33
N LYS A 210 -16.01 -9.50 -7.43
CA LYS A 210 -14.56 -9.78 -7.41
C LYS A 210 -13.76 -8.67 -6.74
N LEU A 211 -14.36 -7.49 -6.55
CA LEU A 211 -13.78 -6.36 -5.82
C LEU A 211 -13.87 -6.50 -4.29
N ASN A 212 -14.63 -7.46 -3.77
CA ASN A 212 -14.63 -7.76 -2.34
C ASN A 212 -13.49 -8.72 -2.02
N VAL A 213 -12.34 -8.16 -1.62
CA VAL A 213 -11.11 -8.90 -1.32
C VAL A 213 -11.35 -10.00 -0.28
N MET A 214 -12.18 -9.72 0.74
CA MET A 214 -12.43 -10.66 1.84
C MET A 214 -12.98 -12.00 1.38
N LYS A 215 -13.67 -12.05 0.23
CA LYS A 215 -14.19 -13.32 -0.35
C LYS A 215 -13.08 -14.24 -0.88
N TYR A 216 -11.91 -13.70 -1.18
CA TYR A 216 -10.80 -14.40 -1.83
C TYR A 216 -9.61 -14.69 -0.91
N ILE A 217 -9.73 -14.33 0.36
CA ILE A 217 -8.72 -14.65 1.37
C ILE A 217 -8.73 -16.17 1.61
N SER A 218 -7.58 -16.79 1.39
CA SER A 218 -7.32 -18.21 1.65
C SER A 218 -6.44 -18.41 2.88
N SER A 219 -6.29 -19.66 3.34
CA SER A 219 -5.32 -20.00 4.40
C SER A 219 -3.86 -19.77 4.02
N ARG A 220 -3.57 -19.53 2.73
CA ARG A 220 -2.23 -19.18 2.22
C ARG A 220 -1.99 -17.68 2.14
N PHE A 221 -2.96 -16.85 2.55
CA PHE A 221 -2.79 -15.41 2.62
C PHE A 221 -1.62 -15.06 3.54
N PRO A 222 -0.78 -14.07 3.20
CA PRO A 222 0.43 -13.76 3.97
C PRO A 222 0.10 -13.28 5.39
N PRO A 223 1.02 -13.49 6.36
CA PRO A 223 0.91 -12.90 7.68
C PRO A 223 0.63 -11.40 7.60
N THR A 224 -0.37 -10.90 8.33
CA THR A 224 -0.89 -9.54 8.14
C THR A 224 -0.93 -8.74 9.44
N PHE A 225 -0.36 -7.56 9.43
CA PHE A 225 -0.54 -6.55 10.46
C PHE A 225 -1.52 -5.48 9.98
N LEU A 226 -2.52 -5.18 10.80
CA LEU A 226 -3.52 -4.17 10.49
C LEU A 226 -3.50 -3.07 11.54
N PHE A 227 -3.55 -1.82 11.14
CA PHE A 227 -3.84 -0.78 12.11
C PHE A 227 -4.74 0.33 11.57
N SER A 228 -5.37 1.01 12.51
CA SER A 228 -6.18 2.19 12.29
C SER A 228 -6.04 3.15 13.47
N ALA A 229 -6.76 4.25 13.47
CA ALA A 229 -6.81 5.22 14.55
C ALA A 229 -8.24 5.47 15.02
N ASN A 230 -8.41 5.90 16.26
CA ASN A 230 -9.75 6.18 16.82
C ASN A 230 -10.50 7.31 16.09
N GLY A 231 -9.81 8.21 15.37
CA GLY A 231 -10.40 9.25 14.54
C GLY A 231 -10.44 8.91 13.06
N ASP A 232 -10.08 7.68 12.68
CA ASP A 232 -10.11 7.24 11.28
C ASP A 232 -11.55 6.91 10.83
N PHE A 233 -11.98 7.47 9.72
CA PHE A 233 -13.30 7.19 9.15
C PHE A 233 -13.45 5.77 8.57
N PHE A 234 -12.33 5.02 8.38
CA PHE A 234 -12.33 3.61 8.01
C PHE A 234 -12.08 2.65 9.20
N LEU A 235 -12.06 3.15 10.44
CA LEU A 235 -11.85 2.31 11.62
C LEU A 235 -12.75 1.08 11.67
N ASN A 236 -14.01 1.22 11.28
CA ASN A 236 -14.98 0.14 11.25
C ASN A 236 -14.70 -0.97 10.21
N LYS A 237 -13.68 -0.79 9.34
CA LYS A 237 -13.26 -1.79 8.35
C LYS A 237 -12.18 -2.73 8.87
N LEU A 238 -11.51 -2.37 9.94
CA LEU A 238 -10.41 -3.14 10.51
C LEU A 238 -10.89 -4.48 11.07
N GLU A 239 -11.89 -4.47 11.95
CA GLU A 239 -12.38 -5.68 12.63
C GLU A 239 -12.95 -6.73 11.67
N PRO A 240 -13.80 -6.40 10.68
CA PRO A 240 -14.27 -7.36 9.69
C PRO A 240 -13.14 -8.05 8.92
N MET A 241 -12.09 -7.30 8.53
CA MET A 241 -10.94 -7.87 7.84
C MET A 241 -10.14 -8.79 8.76
N LEU A 242 -9.88 -8.38 10.00
CA LEU A 242 -9.18 -9.20 10.98
C LEU A 242 -9.93 -10.51 11.24
N ASN A 243 -11.23 -10.46 11.41
CA ASN A 243 -12.07 -11.65 11.67
C ASN A 243 -11.99 -12.67 10.51
N ILE A 244 -11.99 -12.20 9.26
CA ILE A 244 -11.84 -13.09 8.09
C ILE A 244 -10.45 -13.72 8.07
N LEU A 245 -9.38 -12.94 8.30
CA LEU A 245 -8.02 -13.46 8.35
C LEU A 245 -7.89 -14.57 9.41
N GLN A 246 -8.38 -14.30 10.62
CA GLN A 246 -8.36 -15.27 11.72
C GLN A 246 -9.19 -16.52 11.42
N ALA A 247 -10.39 -16.35 10.85
CA ALA A 247 -11.25 -17.47 10.45
C ALA A 247 -10.61 -18.36 9.36
N ARG A 248 -9.69 -17.82 8.58
CA ARG A 248 -8.90 -18.55 7.57
C ARG A 248 -7.58 -19.11 8.12
N GLY A 249 -7.30 -18.95 9.42
CA GLY A 249 -6.06 -19.39 10.06
C GLY A 249 -4.84 -18.56 9.65
N VAL A 250 -5.03 -17.36 9.10
CA VAL A 250 -3.94 -16.45 8.75
C VAL A 250 -3.38 -15.80 10.01
N ARG A 251 -2.06 -15.85 10.19
CA ARG A 251 -1.39 -15.11 11.28
C ARG A 251 -1.63 -13.62 11.12
N SER A 252 -2.39 -13.02 12.04
CA SER A 252 -2.77 -11.62 11.95
C SER A 252 -2.78 -10.96 13.32
N GLU A 253 -2.30 -9.73 13.35
CA GLU A 253 -2.31 -8.85 14.52
C GLU A 253 -2.96 -7.52 14.12
N SER A 254 -3.68 -6.88 15.06
CA SER A 254 -4.24 -5.55 14.82
C SER A 254 -4.04 -4.62 16.00
N LYS A 255 -3.93 -3.32 15.70
CA LYS A 255 -3.85 -2.26 16.70
C LYS A 255 -4.67 -1.03 16.30
N ILE A 256 -5.25 -0.37 17.29
CA ILE A 256 -5.94 0.91 17.13
C ILE A 256 -5.17 1.95 17.96
N TYR A 257 -4.82 3.08 17.33
CA TYR A 257 -3.95 4.07 17.93
C TYR A 257 -4.66 5.38 18.26
N GLY A 258 -4.10 6.07 19.25
CA GLY A 258 -4.49 7.43 19.63
C GLY A 258 -5.92 7.56 20.13
N ASP A 259 -6.36 8.79 20.21
CA ASP A 259 -7.74 9.18 20.54
C ASP A 259 -8.51 9.59 19.25
N LYS A 260 -9.69 10.18 19.43
CA LYS A 260 -10.52 10.66 18.30
C LYS A 260 -9.87 11.74 17.42
N ASN A 261 -8.74 12.32 17.85
CA ASN A 261 -7.98 13.31 17.06
C ASN A 261 -6.92 12.64 16.19
N ALA A 262 -6.58 11.37 16.43
CA ALA A 262 -5.71 10.59 15.56
C ALA A 262 -6.46 10.28 14.27
N ALA A 263 -6.15 11.04 13.22
CA ALA A 263 -6.89 11.02 11.97
C ALA A 263 -6.46 9.88 11.03
N HIS A 264 -7.20 9.74 9.95
CA HIS A 264 -6.88 8.86 8.83
C HIS A 264 -5.44 9.05 8.35
N VAL A 265 -4.71 7.96 8.11
CA VAL A 265 -3.30 7.88 7.69
C VAL A 265 -2.31 8.68 8.55
N PHE A 266 -2.58 8.78 9.86
CA PHE A 266 -1.76 9.50 10.84
C PHE A 266 -0.29 9.06 10.85
N HIS A 267 -0.01 7.83 10.50
CA HIS A 267 1.30 7.18 10.52
C HIS A 267 2.31 7.81 9.53
N LEU A 268 1.81 8.55 8.53
CA LEU A 268 2.66 9.28 7.58
C LEU A 268 3.30 10.55 8.18
N ASN A 269 2.82 11.01 9.35
CA ASN A 269 3.40 12.17 10.02
C ASN A 269 4.64 11.77 10.83
N VAL A 270 5.80 11.75 10.20
CA VAL A 270 7.07 11.33 10.79
C VAL A 270 7.53 12.18 12.00
N LYS A 271 6.86 13.30 12.29
CA LYS A 271 7.09 14.13 13.49
C LYS A 271 6.29 13.65 14.69
N SER A 272 5.34 12.74 14.50
CA SER A 272 4.45 12.27 15.55
C SER A 272 5.01 11.03 16.26
N GLU A 273 5.07 11.05 17.57
CA GLU A 273 5.43 9.88 18.39
C GLU A 273 4.41 8.73 18.18
N LEU A 274 3.13 9.07 18.01
CA LEU A 274 2.08 8.09 17.74
C LEU A 274 2.34 7.37 16.39
N ALA A 275 2.74 8.11 15.36
CA ALA A 275 3.11 7.55 14.07
C ALA A 275 4.35 6.67 14.18
N SER A 276 5.39 7.14 14.90
CA SER A 276 6.61 6.35 15.17
C SER A 276 6.29 5.04 15.85
N LYS A 277 5.40 5.06 16.86
CA LYS A 277 4.98 3.86 17.56
C LYS A 277 4.23 2.89 16.64
N ALA A 278 3.28 3.36 15.82
CA ALA A 278 2.52 2.51 14.93
C ALA A 278 3.42 1.84 13.89
N ASN A 279 4.32 2.62 13.27
CA ASN A 279 5.28 2.13 12.30
C ASN A 279 6.29 1.13 12.92
N SER A 280 6.74 1.37 14.17
CA SER A 280 7.61 0.44 14.88
C SER A 280 6.92 -0.89 15.17
N ASP A 281 5.68 -0.86 15.63
CA ASP A 281 4.90 -2.08 15.90
C ASP A 281 4.71 -2.93 14.63
N GLU A 282 4.44 -2.30 13.48
CA GLU A 282 4.34 -2.97 12.18
C GLU A 282 5.69 -3.59 11.76
N LEU A 283 6.77 -2.84 11.87
CA LEU A 283 8.12 -3.33 11.55
C LEU A 283 8.58 -4.48 12.48
N GLU A 284 8.22 -4.44 13.76
CA GLU A 284 8.45 -5.54 14.68
C GLU A 284 7.68 -6.80 14.28
N PHE A 285 6.44 -6.64 13.81
CA PHE A 285 5.68 -7.76 13.26
C PHE A 285 6.39 -8.33 12.03
N PHE A 286 6.87 -7.51 11.09
CA PHE A 286 7.56 -7.97 9.89
C PHE A 286 8.87 -8.68 10.22
N LYS A 287 9.68 -8.16 11.13
CA LYS A 287 10.95 -8.80 11.56
C LYS A 287 10.76 -10.23 12.06
N LYS A 288 9.61 -10.53 12.67
CA LYS A 288 9.26 -11.90 13.12
C LYS A 288 8.88 -12.85 11.96
N GLN A 289 8.66 -12.32 10.75
CA GLN A 289 8.33 -13.11 9.56
C GLN A 289 9.55 -13.34 8.65
N ILE A 290 10.66 -12.65 8.87
CA ILE A 290 11.88 -12.81 8.07
C ILE A 290 12.41 -14.23 8.24
N ILE A 291 12.69 -14.88 7.12
CA ILE A 291 13.33 -16.19 7.08
C ILE A 291 14.82 -15.98 6.83
N THR A 292 15.62 -16.44 7.76
CA THR A 292 17.09 -16.44 7.68
C THR A 292 17.60 -17.66 6.93
#